data_105b23ce35705b000ef9605423008eee
#
_entry.id   105b23ce35705b000ef9605423008eee
#
_cell.length_a   1.000
_cell.length_b   1.000
_cell.length_c   1.000
_cell.angle_alpha   90.00
_cell.angle_beta   90.00
_cell.angle_gamma   90.00
#
_symmetry.space_group_name_H-M   'P 1'
#
loop_
_entity.id
_entity.type
_entity.pdbx_description
1 polymer ?
#
loop_
_entity_poly.entity_id
_entity_poly.type
_entity_poly.pdbx_seq_one_letter_code
_entity_poly.pdbx_strand_id
1 'polypeptide(L)'
;MHDKFTQNGNLFYVIDPYAAKNKYPSKEPSDSPLPLYKDANELLPEPVWEGHDDTLRTYDKAWEIAFGNLRKAKKEAGFVSDFIDTAFNGFLFMWDSSFIVMFGKYGIKAFDFQQTLDNFYSHQHRDGFISREINEQDGREQF
;
A
#
# COMPACT_ATOMS: atom_id res chain seq x y z
N MET A 1 -20.56 -0.58 -5.43
CA MET A 1 -21.78 -0.61 -4.59
C MET A 1 -22.03 -2.07 -4.19
N HIS A 2 -21.14 -2.60 -3.31
CA HIS A 2 -21.09 -4.02 -2.92
C HIS A 2 -21.85 -4.34 -1.64
N ASP A 3 -22.18 -3.33 -0.84
CA ASP A 3 -22.82 -3.46 0.46
C ASP A 3 -24.34 -3.39 0.43
N LYS A 4 -24.95 -3.39 -0.78
CA LYS A 4 -26.40 -3.26 -0.96
C LYS A 4 -26.91 -4.27 -1.98
N PHE A 5 -28.06 -4.87 -1.69
CA PHE A 5 -28.81 -5.68 -2.66
C PHE A 5 -30.31 -5.49 -2.48
N THR A 6 -31.08 -5.76 -3.53
CA THR A 6 -32.53 -5.67 -3.51
C THR A 6 -33.13 -7.07 -3.64
N GLN A 7 -34.01 -7.44 -2.71
CA GLN A 7 -34.79 -8.65 -2.76
C GLN A 7 -36.26 -8.33 -2.53
N ASN A 8 -37.13 -8.78 -3.43
CA ASN A 8 -38.58 -8.53 -3.37
C ASN A 8 -38.92 -7.02 -3.21
N GLY A 9 -38.18 -6.12 -3.87
CA GLY A 9 -38.37 -4.68 -3.78
C GLY A 9 -37.80 -4.00 -2.52
N ASN A 10 -37.31 -4.77 -1.57
CA ASN A 10 -36.68 -4.23 -0.35
C ASN A 10 -35.17 -4.10 -0.54
N LEU A 11 -34.61 -2.99 -0.05
CA LEU A 11 -33.17 -2.74 -0.04
C LEU A 11 -32.56 -3.32 1.26
N PHE A 12 -31.58 -4.17 1.08
CA PHE A 12 -30.81 -4.75 2.19
C PHE A 12 -29.39 -4.26 2.15
N TYR A 13 -28.75 -4.21 3.32
CA TYR A 13 -27.32 -3.93 3.49
C TYR A 13 -26.65 -5.19 4.02
N VAL A 14 -25.60 -5.62 3.34
CA VAL A 14 -24.71 -6.65 3.85
C VAL A 14 -23.66 -5.97 4.72
N ILE A 15 -23.50 -6.46 5.94
CA ILE A 15 -22.46 -5.99 6.86
C ILE A 15 -21.66 -7.19 7.31
N ASP A 16 -20.38 -7.21 6.95
CA ASP A 16 -19.45 -8.19 7.46
C ASP A 16 -19.05 -7.83 8.90
N PRO A 17 -19.12 -8.75 9.86
CA PRO A 17 -18.83 -8.46 11.28
C PRO A 17 -17.34 -8.13 11.53
N TYR A 18 -16.44 -8.53 10.65
CA TYR A 18 -15.02 -8.16 10.73
C TYR A 18 -14.77 -6.78 10.12
N ALA A 19 -15.37 -6.48 8.95
CA ALA A 19 -15.32 -5.16 8.35
C ALA A 19 -15.92 -4.09 9.27
N ALA A 20 -16.98 -4.43 10.03
CA ALA A 20 -17.57 -3.53 11.03
C ALA A 20 -16.61 -3.17 12.18
N LYS A 21 -15.55 -3.94 12.40
CA LYS A 21 -14.50 -3.70 13.40
C LYS A 21 -13.24 -3.08 12.83
N ASN A 22 -13.22 -2.81 11.53
CA ASN A 22 -12.08 -2.23 10.85
C ASN A 22 -11.77 -0.83 11.40
N LYS A 23 -10.53 -0.62 11.84
CA LYS A 23 -10.04 0.64 12.41
C LYS A 23 -9.18 1.46 11.44
N TYR A 24 -8.81 0.89 10.30
CA TYR A 24 -7.95 1.57 9.32
C TYR A 24 -8.54 2.90 8.82
N PRO A 25 -9.86 3.04 8.56
CA PRO A 25 -10.41 4.32 8.11
C PRO A 25 -10.23 5.48 9.10
N SER A 26 -9.91 5.18 10.36
CA SER A 26 -9.63 6.20 11.39
C SER A 26 -8.15 6.46 11.64
N LYS A 27 -7.25 5.78 10.91
CA LYS A 27 -5.81 6.05 10.97
C LYS A 27 -5.50 7.36 10.27
N GLU A 28 -4.62 8.17 10.85
CA GLU A 28 -4.16 9.41 10.25
C GLU A 28 -2.81 9.20 9.55
N PRO A 29 -2.61 9.78 8.36
CA PRO A 29 -1.32 9.74 7.68
C PRO A 29 -0.23 10.44 8.51
N SER A 30 1.00 10.00 8.34
CA SER A 30 2.16 10.67 8.95
C SER A 30 2.47 11.99 8.25
N ASP A 31 2.82 13.02 9.01
CA ASP A 31 3.34 14.29 8.48
C ASP A 31 4.86 14.25 8.19
N SER A 32 5.55 13.18 8.61
CA SER A 32 6.99 13.03 8.39
C SER A 32 7.32 12.97 6.90
N PRO A 33 8.45 13.53 6.47
CA PRO A 33 8.90 13.39 5.07
C PRO A 33 9.20 11.93 4.74
N LEU A 34 9.05 11.56 3.48
CA LEU A 34 9.45 10.25 3.00
C LEU A 34 10.98 10.11 3.09
N PRO A 35 11.49 8.94 3.51
CA PRO A 35 12.92 8.71 3.52
C PRO A 35 13.49 8.67 2.09
N LEU A 36 14.69 9.17 1.93
CA LEU A 36 15.44 9.04 0.69
C LEU A 36 16.37 7.83 0.77
N TYR A 37 16.57 7.14 -0.32
CA TYR A 37 17.46 5.96 -0.38
C TYR A 37 18.84 6.24 0.20
N LYS A 38 19.46 7.37 -0.19
CA LYS A 38 20.80 7.77 0.27
C LYS A 38 20.94 7.90 1.80
N ASP A 39 19.83 8.19 2.48
CA ASP A 39 19.81 8.42 3.93
C ASP A 39 19.34 7.15 4.70
N ALA A 40 18.76 6.20 3.97
CA ALA A 40 18.13 5.00 4.53
C ALA A 40 18.86 3.69 4.18
N ASN A 41 19.81 3.71 3.24
CA ASN A 41 20.48 2.52 2.73
C ASN A 41 21.22 1.72 3.81
N GLU A 42 21.80 2.39 4.81
CA GLU A 42 22.47 1.72 5.94
C GLU A 42 21.53 0.92 6.85
N LEU A 43 20.22 1.18 6.75
CA LEU A 43 19.17 0.47 7.49
C LEU A 43 18.62 -0.76 6.73
N LEU A 44 19.06 -0.92 5.48
CA LEU A 44 18.63 -2.04 4.63
C LEU A 44 19.51 -3.27 4.87
N PRO A 45 19.00 -4.48 4.61
CA PRO A 45 19.83 -5.68 4.66
C PRO A 45 20.98 -5.60 3.65
N GLU A 46 22.17 -5.92 4.09
CA GLU A 46 23.35 -5.99 3.23
C GLU A 46 23.61 -7.45 2.81
N PRO A 47 23.44 -7.79 1.52
CA PRO A 47 23.72 -9.13 1.03
C PRO A 47 25.22 -9.34 0.86
N VAL A 48 25.68 -10.53 1.20
CA VAL A 48 27.05 -10.96 0.98
C VAL A 48 27.06 -12.12 -0.02
N TRP A 49 27.68 -11.91 -1.19
CA TRP A 49 27.79 -12.95 -2.21
C TRP A 49 29.07 -12.76 -3.02
N GLU A 50 30.14 -13.45 -2.60
CA GLU A 50 31.45 -13.36 -3.23
C GLU A 50 31.41 -13.71 -4.74
N GLY A 51 32.07 -12.91 -5.56
CA GLY A 51 32.15 -13.11 -7.02
C GLY A 51 30.89 -12.72 -7.80
N HIS A 52 29.88 -12.10 -7.13
CA HIS A 52 28.61 -11.72 -7.75
C HIS A 52 28.30 -10.23 -7.62
N ASP A 53 29.31 -9.38 -7.85
CA ASP A 53 29.20 -7.93 -7.70
C ASP A 53 28.13 -7.29 -8.59
N ASP A 54 27.88 -7.85 -9.76
CA ASP A 54 26.81 -7.43 -10.68
C ASP A 54 25.43 -7.67 -10.09
N THR A 55 25.24 -8.80 -9.41
CA THR A 55 23.99 -9.12 -8.71
C THR A 55 23.81 -8.22 -7.50
N LEU A 56 24.86 -7.94 -6.75
CA LEU A 56 24.82 -6.99 -5.61
C LEU A 56 24.46 -5.58 -6.08
N ARG A 57 25.03 -5.10 -7.17
CA ARG A 57 24.65 -3.81 -7.77
C ARG A 57 23.17 -3.79 -8.21
N THR A 58 22.66 -4.89 -8.73
CA THR A 58 21.24 -5.00 -9.10
C THR A 58 20.34 -4.94 -7.88
N TYR A 59 20.73 -5.58 -6.78
CA TYR A 59 20.03 -5.52 -5.50
C TYR A 59 19.96 -4.07 -4.97
N ASP A 60 21.11 -3.36 -4.94
CA ASP A 60 21.14 -1.97 -4.49
C ASP A 60 20.25 -1.08 -5.37
N LYS A 61 20.32 -1.30 -6.69
CA LYS A 61 19.47 -0.55 -7.64
C LYS A 61 17.98 -0.82 -7.44
N ALA A 62 17.62 -2.03 -7.07
CA ALA A 62 16.22 -2.37 -6.77
C ALA A 62 15.70 -1.57 -5.56
N TRP A 63 16.50 -1.43 -4.51
CA TRP A 63 16.14 -0.59 -3.37
C TRP A 63 16.08 0.90 -3.72
N GLU A 64 17.06 1.42 -4.48
CA GLU A 64 17.02 2.81 -4.95
C GLU A 64 15.73 3.11 -5.72
N ILE A 65 15.31 2.18 -6.61
CA ILE A 65 14.04 2.27 -7.34
C ILE A 65 12.85 2.23 -6.39
N ALA A 66 12.86 1.32 -5.41
CA ALA A 66 11.78 1.22 -4.44
C ALA A 66 11.57 2.53 -3.66
N PHE A 67 12.65 3.14 -3.17
CA PHE A 67 12.57 4.43 -2.47
C PHE A 67 12.14 5.57 -3.40
N GLY A 68 12.52 5.54 -4.68
CA GLY A 68 12.06 6.50 -5.70
C GLY A 68 10.56 6.41 -5.98
N ASN A 69 9.92 5.29 -5.63
CA ASN A 69 8.50 5.04 -5.82
C ASN A 69 7.68 5.20 -4.54
N LEU A 70 8.26 5.71 -3.46
CA LEU A 70 7.49 6.06 -2.26
C LEU A 70 6.59 7.26 -2.56
N ARG A 71 5.38 7.22 -2.00
CA ARG A 71 4.34 8.24 -2.16
C ARG A 71 3.80 8.65 -0.79
N LYS A 72 3.49 9.95 -0.64
CA LYS A 72 2.77 10.46 0.52
C LYS A 72 1.29 10.11 0.43
N ALA A 73 0.74 9.68 1.55
CA ALA A 73 -0.70 9.51 1.68
C ALA A 73 -1.42 10.85 1.45
N LYS A 74 -2.51 10.81 0.68
CA LYS A 74 -3.43 11.94 0.48
C LYS A 74 -4.72 11.66 1.24
N LYS A 75 -4.96 12.43 2.27
CA LYS A 75 -6.15 12.28 3.11
C LYS A 75 -7.45 12.47 2.31
N GLU A 76 -7.42 13.37 1.33
CA GLU A 76 -8.54 13.65 0.43
C GLU A 76 -8.94 12.43 -0.42
N ALA A 77 -7.98 11.55 -0.70
CA ALA A 77 -8.20 10.28 -1.38
C ALA A 77 -8.51 9.12 -0.41
N GLY A 78 -8.65 9.37 0.89
CA GLY A 78 -8.88 8.33 1.90
C GLY A 78 -7.66 7.49 2.25
N PHE A 79 -6.46 7.89 1.78
CA PHE A 79 -5.21 7.21 2.12
C PHE A 79 -4.79 7.55 3.56
N VAL A 80 -4.40 6.54 4.30
CA VAL A 80 -4.12 6.62 5.74
C VAL A 80 -2.66 6.33 6.09
N SER A 81 -1.87 5.89 5.12
CA SER A 81 -0.45 5.57 5.28
C SER A 81 0.33 5.94 4.03
N ASP A 82 1.57 6.42 4.21
CA ASP A 82 2.52 6.53 3.11
C ASP A 82 2.74 5.15 2.49
N PHE A 83 3.01 5.09 1.20
CA PHE A 83 2.98 3.84 0.46
C PHE A 83 4.03 3.79 -0.63
N ILE A 84 4.27 2.60 -1.14
CA ILE A 84 5.02 2.39 -2.37
C ILE A 84 4.07 2.11 -3.52
N ASP A 85 4.26 2.81 -4.64
CA ASP A 85 3.57 2.51 -5.89
C ASP A 85 4.53 2.58 -7.07
N THR A 86 4.59 1.50 -7.82
CA THR A 86 5.40 1.35 -9.02
C THR A 86 4.58 1.47 -10.30
N ALA A 87 3.25 1.65 -10.19
CA ALA A 87 2.37 1.78 -11.34
C ALA A 87 2.63 3.10 -12.09
N PHE A 88 2.32 3.08 -13.36
CA PHE A 88 2.56 4.21 -14.28
C PHE A 88 1.31 5.10 -14.48
N ASN A 89 0.19 4.79 -13.83
CA ASN A 89 -1.11 5.39 -14.16
C ASN A 89 -1.83 6.08 -12.97
N GLY A 90 -1.17 6.23 -11.81
CA GLY A 90 -1.73 6.89 -10.64
C GLY A 90 -2.84 6.11 -9.92
N PHE A 91 -2.85 4.78 -10.08
CA PHE A 91 -3.67 3.86 -9.30
C PHE A 91 -2.79 2.94 -8.47
N LEU A 92 -3.08 2.84 -7.19
CA LEU A 92 -2.49 1.84 -6.32
C LEU A 92 -3.18 0.48 -6.56
N PHE A 93 -2.41 -0.52 -6.99
CA PHE A 93 -2.90 -1.86 -7.30
C PHE A 93 -2.69 -2.83 -6.14
N MET A 94 -3.75 -3.53 -5.72
CA MET A 94 -3.68 -4.53 -4.65
C MET A 94 -2.70 -5.67 -4.97
N TRP A 95 -2.73 -6.15 -6.21
CA TRP A 95 -1.86 -7.23 -6.67
C TRP A 95 -0.40 -6.85 -6.56
N ASP A 96 -0.01 -5.74 -7.17
CA ASP A 96 1.37 -5.25 -7.18
C ASP A 96 1.85 -4.93 -5.77
N SER A 97 1.03 -4.24 -4.97
CA SER A 97 1.34 -3.93 -3.57
C SER A 97 1.60 -5.19 -2.75
N SER A 98 0.81 -6.26 -2.94
CA SER A 98 0.97 -7.51 -2.23
C SER A 98 2.33 -8.17 -2.50
N PHE A 99 2.81 -8.12 -3.75
CA PHE A 99 4.15 -8.64 -4.10
C PHE A 99 5.27 -7.72 -3.63
N ILE A 100 5.10 -6.41 -3.76
CA ILE A 100 6.10 -5.44 -3.33
C ILE A 100 6.37 -5.57 -1.82
N VAL A 101 5.35 -5.70 -0.99
CA VAL A 101 5.53 -5.82 0.46
C VAL A 101 6.21 -7.13 0.87
N MET A 102 6.20 -8.16 0.01
CA MET A 102 6.91 -9.42 0.29
C MET A 102 8.43 -9.22 0.37
N PHE A 103 9.00 -8.35 -0.45
CA PHE A 103 10.42 -7.98 -0.32
C PHE A 103 10.60 -6.78 0.61
N GLY A 104 9.70 -5.80 0.55
CA GLY A 104 9.76 -4.56 1.30
C GLY A 104 9.82 -4.75 2.81
N LYS A 105 9.20 -5.84 3.33
CA LYS A 105 9.27 -6.18 4.77
C LYS A 105 10.69 -6.31 5.31
N TYR A 106 11.66 -6.63 4.48
CA TYR A 106 13.06 -6.71 4.91
C TYR A 106 13.69 -5.34 5.12
N GLY A 107 13.13 -4.29 4.56
CA GLY A 107 13.55 -2.90 4.72
C GLY A 107 12.80 -2.14 5.83
N ILE A 108 12.09 -2.82 6.74
CA ILE A 108 11.21 -2.21 7.75
C ILE A 108 11.90 -1.19 8.65
N LYS A 109 13.21 -1.30 8.88
CA LYS A 109 13.98 -0.32 9.66
C LYS A 109 14.13 1.02 8.94
N ALA A 110 14.07 1.01 7.61
CA ALA A 110 14.21 2.18 6.76
C ALA A 110 12.85 2.78 6.40
N PHE A 111 11.88 1.93 6.08
CA PHE A 111 10.49 2.30 5.78
C PHE A 111 9.57 1.09 5.97
N ASP A 112 8.41 1.30 6.57
CA ASP A 112 7.41 0.24 6.70
C ASP A 112 6.62 0.08 5.40
N PHE A 113 7.16 -0.69 4.46
CA PHE A 113 6.50 -0.97 3.19
C PHE A 113 5.15 -1.66 3.34
N GLN A 114 4.93 -2.41 4.44
CA GLN A 114 3.68 -3.14 4.67
C GLN A 114 2.50 -2.19 4.91
N GLN A 115 2.75 -0.98 5.40
CA GLN A 115 1.71 0.03 5.59
C GLN A 115 1.02 0.46 4.28
N THR A 116 1.59 0.12 3.11
CA THR A 116 0.92 0.28 1.81
C THR A 116 -0.46 -0.39 1.80
N LEU A 117 -0.58 -1.56 2.45
CA LEU A 117 -1.83 -2.32 2.52
C LEU A 117 -2.89 -1.65 3.39
N ASP A 118 -2.50 -0.77 4.31
CA ASP A 118 -3.43 -0.04 5.16
C ASP A 118 -4.42 0.79 4.33
N ASN A 119 -3.95 1.31 3.18
CA ASN A 119 -4.78 2.10 2.26
C ASN A 119 -5.89 1.26 1.62
N PHE A 120 -5.66 -0.01 1.36
CA PHE A 120 -6.72 -0.92 0.89
C PHE A 120 -7.71 -1.22 2.01
N TYR A 121 -7.22 -1.43 3.24
CA TYR A 121 -8.10 -1.65 4.38
C TYR A 121 -8.88 -0.39 4.77
N SER A 122 -8.34 0.81 4.55
CA SER A 122 -9.09 2.05 4.78
C SER A 122 -10.27 2.23 3.82
N HIS A 123 -10.19 1.62 2.64
CA HIS A 123 -11.25 1.61 1.62
C HIS A 123 -12.13 0.35 1.67
N GLN A 124 -11.93 -0.52 2.67
CA GLN A 124 -12.75 -1.73 2.79
C GLN A 124 -14.23 -1.37 2.96
N HIS A 125 -15.07 -1.96 2.12
CA HIS A 125 -16.51 -1.82 2.19
C HIS A 125 -17.11 -2.54 3.39
N ARG A 126 -18.33 -2.17 3.76
CA ARG A 126 -19.03 -2.71 4.93
C ARG A 126 -19.36 -4.20 4.81
N ASP A 127 -19.45 -4.72 3.59
CA ASP A 127 -19.63 -6.16 3.29
C ASP A 127 -18.32 -6.95 3.29
N GLY A 128 -17.18 -6.27 3.58
CA GLY A 128 -15.86 -6.88 3.61
C GLY A 128 -15.08 -6.78 2.30
N PHE A 129 -15.71 -6.33 1.21
CA PHE A 129 -15.06 -6.20 -0.09
C PHE A 129 -13.92 -5.18 -0.03
N ILE A 130 -12.83 -5.47 -0.75
CA ILE A 130 -11.70 -4.57 -0.98
C ILE A 130 -11.50 -4.49 -2.49
N SER A 131 -11.41 -3.28 -3.03
CA SER A 131 -11.25 -3.04 -4.46
C SER A 131 -9.87 -3.46 -4.96
N ARG A 132 -9.79 -3.74 -6.24
CA ARG A 132 -8.55 -4.12 -6.93
C ARG A 132 -7.59 -2.94 -7.06
N GLU A 133 -8.11 -1.76 -7.31
CA GLU A 133 -7.36 -0.55 -7.60
C GLU A 133 -8.00 0.66 -6.93
N ILE A 134 -7.16 1.58 -6.42
CA ILE A 134 -7.57 2.83 -5.80
C ILE A 134 -6.81 3.98 -6.44
N ASN A 135 -7.52 4.99 -6.92
CA ASN A 135 -6.89 6.18 -7.50
C ASN A 135 -6.20 7.00 -6.40
N GLU A 136 -4.92 7.33 -6.60
CA GLU A 136 -4.09 8.05 -5.62
C GLU A 136 -4.51 9.51 -5.39
N GLN A 137 -5.31 10.09 -6.29
CA GLN A 137 -5.68 11.50 -6.22
C GLN A 137 -7.02 11.73 -5.54
N ASP A 138 -8.01 10.89 -5.87
CA ASP A 138 -9.41 11.08 -5.46
C ASP A 138 -10.02 9.88 -4.73
N GLY A 139 -9.26 8.80 -4.53
CA GLY A 139 -9.73 7.59 -3.85
C GLY A 139 -10.74 6.76 -4.64
N ARG A 140 -10.96 7.08 -5.90
CA ARG A 140 -11.90 6.32 -6.74
C ARG A 140 -11.42 4.89 -6.91
N GLU A 141 -12.32 3.96 -6.63
CA GLU A 141 -12.07 2.53 -6.72
C GLU A 141 -12.42 1.97 -8.09
N GLN A 142 -11.67 0.92 -8.51
CA GLN A 142 -11.99 0.09 -9.66
C GLN A 142 -12.12 -1.38 -9.26
N PHE A 143 -13.12 -2.05 -9.85
CA PHE A 143 -13.55 -3.40 -9.52
C PHE A 143 -13.13 -4.43 -10.56
#